data_9008986ed3b5ddf7b66ae11e5f3e8b07
#
_entry.id   9008986ed3b5ddf7b66ae11e5f3e8b07
#
_cell.length_a   1.000
_cell.length_b   1.000
_cell.length_c   1.000
_cell.angle_alpha   90.00
_cell.angle_beta   90.00
_cell.angle_gamma   90.00
#
_symmetry.space_group_name_H-M   'P 1'
#
loop_
_entity.id
_entity.type
_entity.pdbx_description
1 polymer ?
#
loop_
_entity_poly.entity_id
_entity_poly.type
_entity_poly.pdbx_seq_one_letter_code
_entity_poly.pdbx_strand_id
1 'polypeptide(L)'
;MRPQMVMRVAGGEGAPLVNALDAAVAVEIFHNYSLVHDDIEDRDELRHGRPTLWSAYGIARAINAGDAMCALSFLSLEHAAARLDARRVLQMLALLHEAHAVMCEGQSLDLYFESQRSVDLPGYHRMIECKTAQLFDASCRLGAHAAGCDEPAIAGYGAVGRAYGMAFQIRDDVAGIWSTVGETGKTVAADIARRKWTFPVVWAIAQAPSAARATVADAYAHGDPLDAATVDRVVAALDALGARDAAAEAAAEHLAVLENHPNRELCEFLCSTLGLAAAR
;
A
#
# COMPACT_ATOMS: atom_id res chain seq x y z
N MET A 1 4.49 10.27 1.74
CA MET A 1 5.36 9.31 1.03
C MET A 1 5.23 9.44 -0.49
N ARG A 2 4.10 9.10 -1.08
CA ARG A 2 3.88 9.10 -2.53
C ARG A 2 4.22 10.41 -3.25
N PRO A 3 3.84 11.62 -2.76
CA PRO A 3 4.29 12.89 -3.35
C PRO A 3 5.80 13.05 -3.37
N GLN A 4 6.48 12.58 -2.33
CA GLN A 4 7.94 12.63 -2.27
C GLN A 4 8.60 11.74 -3.33
N MET A 5 7.98 10.60 -3.68
CA MET A 5 8.46 9.75 -4.78
C MET A 5 8.33 10.49 -6.11
N VAL A 6 7.17 11.11 -6.40
CA VAL A 6 6.97 11.94 -7.60
C VAL A 6 8.07 12.99 -7.73
N MET A 7 8.30 13.74 -6.65
CA MET A 7 9.27 14.85 -6.63
C MET A 7 10.72 14.37 -6.74
N ARG A 8 11.09 13.25 -6.07
CA ARG A 8 12.44 12.69 -6.11
C ARG A 8 12.78 12.05 -7.44
N VAL A 9 11.79 11.41 -8.09
CA VAL A 9 11.99 10.90 -9.46
C VAL A 9 12.25 12.08 -10.40
N ALA A 10 11.41 13.09 -10.41
CA ALA A 10 11.59 14.24 -11.28
C ALA A 10 12.89 15.00 -11.01
N GLY A 11 13.26 15.20 -9.73
CA GLY A 11 14.52 15.86 -9.34
C GLY A 11 15.76 15.05 -9.71
N GLY A 12 15.72 13.72 -9.52
CA GLY A 12 16.80 12.82 -9.91
C GLY A 12 17.09 12.78 -11.41
N GLU A 13 16.06 13.06 -12.23
CA GLU A 13 16.18 13.23 -13.69
C GLU A 13 16.55 14.69 -14.10
N GLY A 14 16.82 15.56 -13.12
CA GLY A 14 17.22 16.94 -13.38
C GLY A 14 16.09 17.86 -13.84
N ALA A 15 14.84 17.45 -13.75
CA ALA A 15 13.70 18.28 -14.15
C ALA A 15 13.42 19.38 -13.10
N PRO A 16 12.92 20.55 -13.52
CA PRO A 16 12.42 21.56 -12.59
C PRO A 16 11.30 20.96 -11.73
N LEU A 17 11.44 20.99 -10.40
CA LEU A 17 10.49 20.39 -9.47
C LEU A 17 9.04 20.90 -9.64
N VAL A 18 8.89 22.13 -10.13
CA VAL A 18 7.57 22.72 -10.43
C VAL A 18 6.80 21.91 -11.48
N ASN A 19 7.48 21.21 -12.38
CA ASN A 19 6.85 20.34 -13.38
C ASN A 19 6.16 19.12 -12.78
N ALA A 20 6.65 18.66 -11.62
CA ALA A 20 6.13 17.50 -10.90
C ALA A 20 5.13 17.86 -9.78
N LEU A 21 4.98 19.16 -9.48
CA LEU A 21 4.20 19.61 -8.33
C LEU A 21 2.73 19.21 -8.42
N ASP A 22 2.10 19.40 -9.60
CA ASP A 22 0.68 19.07 -9.78
C ASP A 22 0.44 17.56 -9.69
N ALA A 23 1.37 16.75 -10.19
CA ALA A 23 1.32 15.29 -10.04
C ALA A 23 1.48 14.88 -8.58
N ALA A 24 2.39 15.51 -7.85
CA ALA A 24 2.56 15.24 -6.41
C ALA A 24 1.30 15.59 -5.60
N VAL A 25 0.67 16.72 -5.89
CA VAL A 25 -0.60 17.15 -5.29
C VAL A 25 -1.72 16.17 -5.65
N ALA A 26 -1.83 15.82 -6.94
CA ALA A 26 -2.84 14.88 -7.41
C ALA A 26 -2.75 13.53 -6.67
N VAL A 27 -1.56 12.96 -6.57
CA VAL A 27 -1.33 11.67 -5.89
C VAL A 27 -1.65 11.75 -4.39
N GLU A 28 -1.35 12.86 -3.72
CA GLU A 28 -1.67 13.02 -2.29
C GLU A 28 -3.18 13.12 -2.07
N ILE A 29 -3.88 13.92 -2.87
CA ILE A 29 -5.34 14.04 -2.80
C ILE A 29 -5.98 12.67 -3.11
N PHE A 30 -5.47 11.99 -4.16
CA PHE A 30 -5.93 10.68 -4.58
C PHE A 30 -5.77 9.63 -3.46
N HIS A 31 -4.60 9.58 -2.82
CA HIS A 31 -4.39 8.68 -1.68
C HIS A 31 -5.33 8.98 -0.52
N ASN A 32 -5.54 10.27 -0.19
CA ASN A 32 -6.41 10.62 0.92
C ASN A 32 -7.88 10.29 0.63
N TYR A 33 -8.36 10.43 -0.62
CA TYR A 33 -9.72 10.00 -0.95
C TYR A 33 -9.89 8.49 -0.73
N SER A 34 -8.90 7.69 -1.17
CA SER A 34 -8.99 6.24 -0.98
C SER A 34 -9.04 5.84 0.49
N LEU A 35 -8.32 6.56 1.38
CA LEU A 35 -8.42 6.35 2.81
C LEU A 35 -9.79 6.71 3.39
N VAL A 36 -10.46 7.73 2.85
CA VAL A 36 -11.83 8.11 3.27
C VAL A 36 -12.82 7.00 2.95
N HIS A 37 -12.72 6.37 1.79
CA HIS A 37 -13.59 5.26 1.41
C HIS A 37 -13.22 3.97 2.16
N ASP A 38 -11.94 3.66 2.28
CA ASP A 38 -11.41 2.54 3.05
C ASP A 38 -11.91 2.56 4.52
N ASP A 39 -11.87 3.74 5.19
CA ASP A 39 -12.41 3.92 6.54
C ASP A 39 -13.89 3.53 6.66
N ILE A 40 -14.71 3.79 5.62
CA ILE A 40 -16.13 3.42 5.59
C ILE A 40 -16.27 1.91 5.42
N GLU A 41 -15.53 1.33 4.50
CA GLU A 41 -15.59 -0.08 4.13
C GLU A 41 -15.09 -0.97 5.27
N ASP A 42 -13.98 -0.59 5.91
CA ASP A 42 -13.40 -1.27 7.08
C ASP A 42 -14.13 -0.94 8.40
N ARG A 43 -15.08 0.03 8.38
CA ARG A 43 -15.78 0.55 9.57
C ARG A 43 -14.83 1.10 10.63
N ASP A 44 -13.73 1.68 10.22
CA ASP A 44 -12.74 2.26 11.10
C ASP A 44 -13.21 3.62 11.65
N GLU A 45 -13.53 3.69 12.93
CA GLU A 45 -13.99 4.94 13.56
C GLU A 45 -12.87 5.95 13.81
N LEU A 46 -11.63 5.46 13.92
CA LEU A 46 -10.44 6.27 14.22
C LEU A 46 -9.32 5.98 13.19
N ARG A 47 -8.66 7.05 12.72
CA ARG A 47 -7.42 6.99 11.93
C ARG A 47 -6.38 7.91 12.57
N HIS A 48 -5.20 7.37 12.91
CA HIS A 48 -4.15 8.09 13.65
C HIS A 48 -4.66 8.79 14.93
N GLY A 49 -5.56 8.12 15.66
CA GLY A 49 -6.15 8.61 16.91
C GLY A 49 -7.17 9.74 16.75
N ARG A 50 -7.60 10.05 15.52
CA ARG A 50 -8.64 11.05 15.22
C ARG A 50 -9.87 10.36 14.61
N PRO A 51 -11.10 10.89 14.87
CA PRO A 51 -12.29 10.38 14.21
C PRO A 51 -12.17 10.44 12.69
N THR A 52 -12.58 9.35 12.02
CA THR A 52 -12.70 9.31 10.57
C THR A 52 -13.85 10.17 10.06
N LEU A 53 -13.88 10.52 8.78
CA LEU A 53 -14.94 11.38 8.23
C LEU A 53 -16.34 10.77 8.41
N TRP A 54 -16.48 9.46 8.19
CA TRP A 54 -17.77 8.81 8.35
C TRP A 54 -18.22 8.73 9.81
N SER A 55 -17.30 8.52 10.72
CA SER A 55 -17.58 8.51 12.16
C SER A 55 -18.04 9.90 12.67
N ALA A 56 -17.40 10.97 12.16
CA ALA A 56 -17.70 12.34 12.57
C ALA A 56 -18.95 12.95 11.89
N TYR A 57 -19.18 12.62 10.61
CA TYR A 57 -20.19 13.32 9.78
C TYR A 57 -21.21 12.39 9.11
N GLY A 58 -21.08 11.08 9.29
CA GLY A 58 -21.92 10.05 8.70
C GLY A 58 -21.48 9.60 7.30
N ILE A 59 -21.84 8.36 6.95
CA ILE A 59 -21.42 7.66 5.73
C ILE A 59 -21.67 8.48 4.45
N ALA A 60 -22.90 9.01 4.28
CA ALA A 60 -23.27 9.71 3.05
C ALA A 60 -22.39 10.94 2.77
N ARG A 61 -21.99 11.68 3.82
CA ARG A 61 -21.10 12.84 3.67
C ARG A 61 -19.67 12.42 3.40
N ALA A 62 -19.22 11.33 4.01
CA ALA A 62 -17.88 10.81 3.78
C ALA A 62 -17.72 10.28 2.35
N ILE A 63 -18.72 9.58 1.79
CA ILE A 63 -18.73 9.17 0.37
C ILE A 63 -18.60 10.39 -0.53
N ASN A 64 -19.48 11.41 -0.36
CA ASN A 64 -19.42 12.62 -1.18
C ASN A 64 -18.08 13.37 -1.06
N ALA A 65 -17.47 13.37 0.12
CA ALA A 65 -16.16 13.99 0.33
C ALA A 65 -15.06 13.22 -0.42
N GLY A 66 -15.06 11.88 -0.35
CA GLY A 66 -14.15 11.04 -1.10
C GLY A 66 -14.29 11.24 -2.62
N ASP A 67 -15.53 11.22 -3.14
CA ASP A 67 -15.81 11.44 -4.57
C ASP A 67 -15.31 12.81 -5.05
N ALA A 68 -15.54 13.85 -4.23
CA ALA A 68 -15.06 15.19 -4.54
C ALA A 68 -13.52 15.25 -4.54
N MET A 69 -12.86 14.61 -3.57
CA MET A 69 -11.40 14.51 -3.53
C MET A 69 -10.85 13.73 -4.72
N CYS A 70 -11.48 12.63 -5.11
CA CYS A 70 -11.12 11.89 -6.31
C CYS A 70 -11.16 12.77 -7.55
N ALA A 71 -12.25 13.51 -7.78
CA ALA A 71 -12.37 14.48 -8.89
C ALA A 71 -11.29 15.57 -8.82
N LEU A 72 -11.04 16.13 -7.62
CA LEU A 72 -10.00 17.15 -7.41
C LEU A 72 -8.59 16.65 -7.72
N SER A 73 -8.30 15.36 -7.51
CA SER A 73 -7.00 14.80 -7.85
C SER A 73 -6.73 14.87 -9.37
N PHE A 74 -7.70 14.52 -10.20
CA PHE A 74 -7.58 14.60 -11.66
C PHE A 74 -7.51 16.05 -12.14
N LEU A 75 -8.33 16.94 -11.58
CA LEU A 75 -8.28 18.38 -11.88
C LEU A 75 -6.91 18.99 -11.51
N SER A 76 -6.32 18.58 -10.37
CA SER A 76 -4.96 19.01 -10.02
C SER A 76 -3.93 18.58 -11.05
N LEU A 77 -4.04 17.37 -11.59
CA LEU A 77 -3.12 16.87 -12.61
C LEU A 77 -3.29 17.60 -13.95
N GLU A 78 -4.52 18.01 -14.32
CA GLU A 78 -4.77 18.83 -15.51
C GLU A 78 -4.03 20.16 -15.47
N HIS A 79 -3.81 20.77 -14.30
CA HIS A 79 -3.06 22.01 -14.15
C HIS A 79 -1.62 21.91 -14.65
N ALA A 80 -1.05 20.69 -14.72
CA ALA A 80 0.26 20.46 -15.30
C ALA A 80 0.36 20.92 -16.77
N ALA A 81 -0.78 21.03 -17.50
CA ALA A 81 -0.83 21.54 -18.87
C ALA A 81 -0.35 23.00 -19.02
N ALA A 82 -0.26 23.74 -17.91
CA ALA A 82 0.35 25.07 -17.93
C ALA A 82 1.89 25.04 -18.13
N ARG A 83 2.52 23.87 -17.92
CA ARG A 83 3.99 23.70 -17.92
C ARG A 83 4.46 22.55 -18.79
N LEU A 84 3.64 21.52 -18.95
CA LEU A 84 3.93 20.33 -19.74
C LEU A 84 3.09 20.30 -21.02
N ASP A 85 3.57 19.61 -22.05
CA ASP A 85 2.79 19.43 -23.26
C ASP A 85 1.52 18.59 -23.02
N ALA A 86 0.47 18.87 -23.79
CA ALA A 86 -0.85 18.26 -23.61
C ALA A 86 -0.83 16.71 -23.74
N ARG A 87 0.02 16.16 -24.64
CA ARG A 87 0.13 14.71 -24.82
C ARG A 87 0.65 14.05 -23.55
N ARG A 88 1.65 14.63 -22.92
CA ARG A 88 2.23 14.15 -21.66
C ARG A 88 1.21 14.19 -20.53
N VAL A 89 0.48 15.28 -20.40
CA VAL A 89 -0.59 15.41 -19.39
C VAL A 89 -1.68 14.36 -19.61
N LEU A 90 -2.07 14.08 -20.85
CA LEU A 90 -3.02 13.01 -21.16
C LEU A 90 -2.48 11.62 -20.77
N GLN A 91 -1.19 11.35 -20.98
CA GLN A 91 -0.56 10.09 -20.52
C GLN A 91 -0.56 9.98 -18.99
N MET A 92 -0.27 11.08 -18.28
CA MET A 92 -0.31 11.13 -16.81
C MET A 92 -1.74 10.93 -16.27
N LEU A 93 -2.75 11.54 -16.90
CA LEU A 93 -4.15 11.33 -16.55
C LEU A 93 -4.59 9.87 -16.79
N ALA A 94 -4.24 9.30 -17.96
CA ALA A 94 -4.53 7.91 -18.27
C ALA A 94 -3.92 6.97 -17.23
N LEU A 95 -2.64 7.19 -16.88
CA LEU A 95 -1.94 6.42 -15.84
C LEU A 95 -2.65 6.48 -14.49
N LEU A 96 -3.10 7.65 -14.04
CA LEU A 96 -3.79 7.79 -12.76
C LEU A 96 -5.18 7.14 -12.79
N HIS A 97 -5.90 7.20 -13.93
CA HIS A 97 -7.18 6.48 -14.11
C HIS A 97 -7.00 4.95 -14.09
N GLU A 98 -5.96 4.44 -14.78
CA GLU A 98 -5.62 3.02 -14.75
C GLU A 98 -5.29 2.56 -13.31
N ALA A 99 -4.47 3.34 -12.61
CA ALA A 99 -4.14 3.07 -11.21
C ALA A 99 -5.41 3.04 -10.34
N HIS A 100 -6.35 3.96 -10.59
CA HIS A 100 -7.64 3.98 -9.90
C HIS A 100 -8.42 2.68 -10.11
N ALA A 101 -8.61 2.28 -11.36
CA ALA A 101 -9.35 1.05 -11.68
C ALA A 101 -8.73 -0.19 -11.02
N VAL A 102 -7.40 -0.30 -11.07
CA VAL A 102 -6.67 -1.42 -10.44
C VAL A 102 -6.77 -1.37 -8.91
N MET A 103 -6.70 -0.19 -8.30
CA MET A 103 -6.90 -0.06 -6.85
C MET A 103 -8.31 -0.47 -6.40
N CYS A 104 -9.35 -0.16 -7.17
CA CYS A 104 -10.72 -0.62 -6.90
C CYS A 104 -10.83 -2.16 -7.00
N GLU A 105 -10.11 -2.80 -7.96
CA GLU A 105 -10.00 -4.26 -8.02
C GLU A 105 -9.34 -4.80 -6.73
N GLY A 106 -8.22 -4.20 -6.30
CA GLY A 106 -7.51 -4.60 -5.09
C GLY A 106 -8.36 -4.48 -3.83
N GLN A 107 -9.11 -3.39 -3.68
CA GLN A 107 -10.03 -3.20 -2.56
C GLN A 107 -11.19 -4.21 -2.60
N SER A 108 -11.71 -4.51 -3.78
CA SER A 108 -12.75 -5.53 -3.95
C SER A 108 -12.25 -6.93 -3.59
N LEU A 109 -10.97 -7.25 -3.89
CA LEU A 109 -10.34 -8.50 -3.48
C LEU A 109 -10.16 -8.57 -1.95
N ASP A 110 -9.74 -7.49 -1.31
CA ASP A 110 -9.58 -7.42 0.15
C ASP A 110 -10.91 -7.71 0.86
N LEU A 111 -11.97 -7.00 0.48
CA LEU A 111 -13.32 -7.23 1.00
C LEU A 111 -13.84 -8.65 0.70
N TYR A 112 -13.56 -9.18 -0.49
CA TYR A 112 -13.93 -10.55 -0.84
C TYR A 112 -13.23 -11.57 0.07
N PHE A 113 -11.95 -11.35 0.38
CA PHE A 113 -11.16 -12.24 1.23
C PHE A 113 -11.67 -12.30 2.67
N GLU A 114 -12.30 -11.24 3.19
CA GLU A 114 -12.91 -11.28 4.53
C GLU A 114 -13.95 -12.41 4.68
N SER A 115 -14.63 -12.76 3.59
CA SER A 115 -15.63 -13.84 3.57
C SER A 115 -15.03 -15.22 3.27
N GLN A 116 -13.75 -15.31 2.89
CA GLN A 116 -13.12 -16.55 2.50
C GLN A 116 -12.59 -17.33 3.71
N ARG A 117 -12.60 -18.67 3.60
CA ARG A 117 -12.02 -19.57 4.61
C ARG A 117 -10.54 -19.86 4.39
N SER A 118 -10.03 -19.51 3.24
CA SER A 118 -8.60 -19.61 2.89
C SER A 118 -8.27 -18.64 1.76
N VAL A 119 -7.09 -18.05 1.84
CA VAL A 119 -6.48 -17.23 0.80
C VAL A 119 -5.09 -17.81 0.54
N ASP A 120 -4.71 -17.99 -0.71
CA ASP A 120 -3.37 -18.44 -1.08
C ASP A 120 -2.40 -17.26 -1.29
N LEU A 121 -1.10 -17.54 -1.29
CA LEU A 121 -0.07 -16.52 -1.49
C LEU A 121 -0.23 -15.78 -2.82
N PRO A 122 -0.50 -16.41 -3.96
CA PRO A 122 -0.75 -15.68 -5.21
C PRO A 122 -1.93 -14.72 -5.13
N GLY A 123 -3.04 -15.11 -4.50
CA GLY A 123 -4.20 -14.26 -4.28
C GLY A 123 -3.89 -13.07 -3.38
N TYR A 124 -3.19 -13.31 -2.26
CA TYR A 124 -2.71 -12.25 -1.39
C TYR A 124 -1.80 -11.27 -2.13
N HIS A 125 -0.79 -11.77 -2.87
CA HIS A 125 0.12 -10.91 -3.63
C HIS A 125 -0.64 -10.07 -4.67
N ARG A 126 -1.62 -10.66 -5.39
CA ARG A 126 -2.45 -9.91 -6.33
C ARG A 126 -3.22 -8.80 -5.64
N MET A 127 -3.82 -9.08 -4.49
CA MET A 127 -4.58 -8.10 -3.71
C MET A 127 -3.70 -6.92 -3.31
N ILE A 128 -2.52 -7.14 -2.68
CA ILE A 128 -1.65 -6.05 -2.25
C ILE A 128 -0.98 -5.32 -3.42
N GLU A 129 -0.70 -6.01 -4.52
CA GLU A 129 -0.23 -5.38 -5.75
C GLU A 129 -1.25 -4.36 -6.25
N CYS A 130 -2.52 -4.75 -6.34
CA CYS A 130 -3.59 -3.88 -6.80
C CYS A 130 -3.92 -2.77 -5.79
N LYS A 131 -4.19 -3.12 -4.53
CA LYS A 131 -4.66 -2.19 -3.50
C LYS A 131 -3.59 -1.18 -3.10
N THR A 132 -2.33 -1.63 -2.95
CA THR A 132 -1.25 -0.82 -2.35
C THR A 132 -0.16 -0.46 -3.33
N ALA A 133 0.44 -1.44 -4.03
CA ALA A 133 1.64 -1.20 -4.84
C ALA A 133 1.34 -0.38 -6.09
N GLN A 134 0.14 -0.48 -6.65
CA GLN A 134 -0.26 0.24 -7.87
C GLN A 134 -0.12 1.77 -7.75
N LEU A 135 -0.48 2.37 -6.61
CA LEU A 135 -0.35 3.82 -6.45
C LEU A 135 1.12 4.25 -6.22
N PHE A 136 1.96 3.38 -5.69
CA PHE A 136 3.41 3.62 -5.62
C PHE A 136 4.06 3.54 -7.01
N ASP A 137 3.68 2.54 -7.83
CA ASP A 137 4.05 2.45 -9.26
C ASP A 137 3.66 3.74 -9.98
N ALA A 138 2.39 4.12 -9.93
CA ALA A 138 1.87 5.33 -10.56
C ALA A 138 2.59 6.60 -10.09
N SER A 139 2.93 6.71 -8.80
CA SER A 139 3.65 7.86 -8.26
C SER A 139 5.03 8.02 -8.89
N CYS A 140 5.79 6.94 -9.00
CA CYS A 140 7.12 6.97 -9.64
C CYS A 140 7.01 7.28 -11.14
N ARG A 141 6.07 6.66 -11.84
CA ARG A 141 5.84 6.91 -13.28
C ARG A 141 5.38 8.34 -13.56
N LEU A 142 4.51 8.91 -12.72
CA LEU A 142 4.09 10.31 -12.83
C LEU A 142 5.28 11.27 -12.68
N GLY A 143 6.20 11.00 -11.76
CA GLY A 143 7.45 11.75 -11.62
C GLY A 143 8.32 11.67 -12.88
N ALA A 144 8.47 10.49 -13.45
CA ALA A 144 9.22 10.26 -14.68
C ALA A 144 8.57 10.94 -15.90
N HIS A 145 7.23 10.89 -16.02
CA HIS A 145 6.50 11.67 -17.03
C HIS A 145 6.72 13.16 -16.86
N ALA A 146 6.65 13.70 -15.64
CA ALA A 146 6.88 15.11 -15.37
C ALA A 146 8.32 15.56 -15.73
N ALA A 147 9.28 14.65 -15.61
CA ALA A 147 10.67 14.86 -16.02
C ALA A 147 10.89 14.76 -17.54
N GLY A 148 9.98 14.14 -18.28
CA GLY A 148 10.14 13.95 -19.71
C GLY A 148 10.96 12.72 -20.09
N CYS A 149 11.03 11.74 -19.21
CA CYS A 149 11.69 10.46 -19.46
C CYS A 149 11.06 9.73 -20.66
N ASP A 150 11.83 8.82 -21.25
CA ASP A 150 11.36 7.88 -22.25
C ASP A 150 10.60 6.70 -21.62
N GLU A 151 9.91 5.91 -22.44
CA GLU A 151 9.09 4.79 -21.95
C GLU A 151 9.90 3.73 -21.16
N PRO A 152 11.14 3.33 -21.56
CA PRO A 152 11.95 2.42 -20.75
C PRO A 152 12.26 2.96 -19.34
N ALA A 153 12.61 4.24 -19.22
CA ALA A 153 12.87 4.86 -17.92
C ALA A 153 11.59 4.95 -17.07
N ILE A 154 10.45 5.34 -17.69
CA ILE A 154 9.14 5.38 -17.01
C ILE A 154 8.79 3.99 -16.47
N ALA A 155 8.97 2.93 -17.27
CA ALA A 155 8.71 1.56 -16.84
C ALA A 155 9.66 1.13 -15.71
N GLY A 156 10.94 1.50 -15.77
CA GLY A 156 11.92 1.24 -14.72
C GLY A 156 11.52 1.88 -13.37
N TYR A 157 11.11 3.14 -13.40
CA TYR A 157 10.59 3.82 -12.22
C TYR A 157 9.30 3.19 -11.67
N GLY A 158 8.40 2.73 -12.56
CA GLY A 158 7.23 1.97 -12.17
C GLY A 158 7.58 0.69 -11.42
N ALA A 159 8.56 -0.07 -11.93
CA ALA A 159 9.04 -1.29 -11.27
C ALA A 159 9.57 -1.01 -9.84
N VAL A 160 10.32 0.08 -9.65
CA VAL A 160 10.79 0.53 -8.33
C VAL A 160 9.62 0.85 -7.41
N GLY A 161 8.66 1.64 -7.89
CA GLY A 161 7.47 2.00 -7.10
C GLY A 161 6.65 0.78 -6.67
N ARG A 162 6.42 -0.15 -7.62
CA ARG A 162 5.70 -1.41 -7.36
C ARG A 162 6.41 -2.27 -6.33
N ALA A 163 7.69 -2.50 -6.50
CA ALA A 163 8.51 -3.29 -5.58
C ALA A 163 8.50 -2.70 -4.15
N TYR A 164 8.65 -1.39 -4.05
CA TYR A 164 8.53 -0.71 -2.77
C TYR A 164 7.13 -0.90 -2.16
N GLY A 165 6.06 -0.75 -2.94
CA GLY A 165 4.69 -0.90 -2.46
C GLY A 165 4.38 -2.30 -1.94
N MET A 166 4.88 -3.34 -2.61
CA MET A 166 4.79 -4.73 -2.13
C MET A 166 5.50 -4.91 -0.79
N ALA A 167 6.76 -4.50 -0.70
CA ALA A 167 7.54 -4.59 0.54
C ALA A 167 6.93 -3.75 1.67
N PHE A 168 6.40 -2.57 1.35
CA PHE A 168 5.71 -1.69 2.30
C PHE A 168 4.50 -2.40 2.91
N GLN A 169 3.63 -3.02 2.09
CA GLN A 169 2.45 -3.70 2.60
C GLN A 169 2.81 -4.92 3.45
N ILE A 170 3.75 -5.77 3.02
CA ILE A 170 4.20 -6.91 3.81
C ILE A 170 4.72 -6.46 5.19
N ARG A 171 5.43 -5.33 5.26
CA ARG A 171 5.91 -4.77 6.52
C ARG A 171 4.82 -4.13 7.37
N ASP A 172 3.83 -3.50 6.74
CA ASP A 172 2.65 -2.98 7.44
C ASP A 172 1.85 -4.11 8.09
N ASP A 173 1.70 -5.23 7.41
CA ASP A 173 1.08 -6.46 7.94
C ASP A 173 1.83 -7.01 9.17
N VAL A 174 3.17 -7.00 9.13
CA VAL A 174 3.99 -7.35 10.30
C VAL A 174 3.76 -6.37 11.45
N ALA A 175 3.73 -5.08 11.15
CA ALA A 175 3.48 -4.04 12.15
C ALA A 175 2.08 -4.19 12.78
N GLY A 176 1.06 -4.51 12.00
CA GLY A 176 -0.32 -4.74 12.45
C GLY A 176 -0.47 -5.91 13.44
N ILE A 177 0.49 -6.83 13.46
CA ILE A 177 0.49 -7.99 14.36
C ILE A 177 1.39 -7.76 15.59
N TRP A 178 2.60 -7.24 15.41
CA TRP A 178 3.65 -7.24 16.45
C TRP A 178 4.03 -5.85 17.00
N SER A 179 3.54 -4.75 16.41
CA SER A 179 3.84 -3.42 16.95
C SER A 179 3.01 -3.08 18.17
N THR A 180 3.59 -2.24 19.03
CA THR A 180 2.93 -1.74 20.24
C THR A 180 1.92 -0.64 19.92
N VAL A 181 0.95 -0.43 20.82
CA VAL A 181 -0.05 0.67 20.71
C VAL A 181 0.62 2.04 20.50
N GLY A 182 1.80 2.26 21.09
CA GLY A 182 2.54 3.52 20.96
C GLY A 182 3.11 3.76 19.56
N GLU A 183 3.35 2.70 18.78
CA GLU A 183 3.95 2.78 17.43
C GLU A 183 2.91 2.92 16.32
N THR A 184 1.78 2.22 16.43
CA THR A 184 0.76 2.20 15.37
C THR A 184 -0.52 2.95 15.71
N GLY A 185 -0.76 3.23 16.99
CA GLY A 185 -2.04 3.79 17.49
C GLY A 185 -3.20 2.80 17.46
N LYS A 186 -2.98 1.53 17.07
CA LYS A 186 -3.96 0.43 17.07
C LYS A 186 -3.69 -0.50 18.25
N THR A 187 -4.70 -1.28 18.66
CA THR A 187 -4.51 -2.37 19.62
C THR A 187 -3.55 -3.42 19.05
N VAL A 188 -2.71 -4.01 19.92
CA VAL A 188 -1.78 -5.07 19.50
C VAL A 188 -2.55 -6.18 18.80
N ALA A 189 -2.01 -6.68 17.69
CA ALA A 189 -2.60 -7.73 16.85
C ALA A 189 -4.05 -7.44 16.38
N ALA A 190 -4.40 -6.17 16.14
CA ALA A 190 -5.73 -5.77 15.68
C ALA A 190 -6.13 -6.49 14.37
N ASP A 191 -5.17 -6.71 13.47
CA ASP A 191 -5.42 -7.39 12.21
C ASP A 191 -5.75 -8.88 12.42
N ILE A 192 -5.13 -9.54 13.39
CA ILE A 192 -5.47 -10.92 13.79
C ILE A 192 -6.88 -10.96 14.40
N ALA A 193 -7.19 -10.04 15.32
CA ALA A 193 -8.51 -9.97 15.95
C ALA A 193 -9.65 -9.81 14.93
N ARG A 194 -9.44 -9.04 13.88
CA ARG A 194 -10.35 -8.84 12.73
C ARG A 194 -10.25 -9.93 11.66
N ARG A 195 -9.30 -10.87 11.80
CA ARG A 195 -9.03 -11.96 10.85
C ARG A 195 -8.66 -11.44 9.45
N LYS A 196 -7.94 -10.32 9.37
CA LYS A 196 -7.37 -9.86 8.11
C LYS A 196 -6.39 -10.89 7.55
N TRP A 197 -6.47 -11.12 6.24
CA TRP A 197 -5.56 -12.00 5.51
C TRP A 197 -4.23 -11.28 5.24
N THR A 198 -3.38 -11.22 6.28
CA THR A 198 -2.05 -10.61 6.20
C THR A 198 -1.02 -11.60 5.68
N PHE A 199 0.13 -11.11 5.16
CA PHE A 199 1.21 -11.97 4.69
C PHE A 199 1.60 -13.06 5.71
N PRO A 200 1.86 -12.75 7.00
CA PRO A 200 2.25 -13.76 7.98
C PRO A 200 1.22 -14.89 8.14
N VAL A 201 -0.06 -14.57 8.07
CA VAL A 201 -1.15 -15.56 8.20
C VAL A 201 -1.23 -16.44 6.97
N VAL A 202 -1.26 -15.85 5.77
CA VAL A 202 -1.37 -16.58 4.51
C VAL A 202 -0.14 -17.48 4.31
N TRP A 203 1.04 -16.97 4.62
CA TRP A 203 2.29 -17.73 4.56
C TRP A 203 2.28 -18.89 5.55
N ALA A 204 1.86 -18.69 6.81
CA ALA A 204 1.81 -19.72 7.83
C ALA A 204 0.87 -20.87 7.47
N ILE A 205 -0.29 -20.57 6.90
CA ILE A 205 -1.27 -21.56 6.46
C ILE A 205 -0.73 -22.38 5.26
N ALA A 206 0.14 -21.82 4.45
CA ALA A 206 0.78 -22.52 3.32
C ALA A 206 1.90 -23.47 3.74
N GLN A 207 2.37 -23.44 5.00
CA GLN A 207 3.45 -24.30 5.48
C GLN A 207 3.02 -25.77 5.61
N ALA A 208 4.02 -26.66 5.78
CA ALA A 208 3.79 -28.07 6.04
C ALA A 208 2.95 -28.30 7.31
N PRO A 209 2.16 -29.38 7.37
CA PRO A 209 1.30 -29.65 8.52
C PRO A 209 2.08 -29.69 9.84
N SER A 210 1.62 -28.91 10.81
CA SER A 210 2.16 -28.84 12.17
C SER A 210 1.06 -28.36 13.13
N ALA A 211 1.28 -28.50 14.43
CA ALA A 211 0.34 -28.00 15.44
C ALA A 211 0.18 -26.46 15.35
N ALA A 212 1.28 -25.74 15.14
CA ALA A 212 1.25 -24.28 15.00
C ALA A 212 0.45 -23.86 13.75
N ARG A 213 0.71 -24.49 12.60
CA ARG A 213 -0.08 -24.24 11.38
C ARG A 213 -1.58 -24.51 11.59
N ALA A 214 -1.92 -25.63 12.25
CA ALA A 214 -3.31 -25.97 12.53
C ALA A 214 -3.98 -24.91 13.40
N THR A 215 -3.30 -24.40 14.44
CA THR A 215 -3.81 -23.31 15.29
C THR A 215 -4.20 -22.07 14.46
N VAL A 216 -3.34 -21.65 13.51
CA VAL A 216 -3.64 -20.51 12.65
C VAL A 216 -4.81 -20.84 11.71
N ALA A 217 -4.77 -21.99 11.03
CA ALA A 217 -5.81 -22.38 10.07
C ALA A 217 -7.19 -22.53 10.74
N ASP A 218 -7.27 -23.15 11.91
CA ASP A 218 -8.52 -23.33 12.65
C ASP A 218 -9.11 -21.99 13.10
N ALA A 219 -8.27 -21.05 13.56
CA ALA A 219 -8.70 -19.71 13.92
C ALA A 219 -9.31 -18.94 12.72
N TYR A 220 -8.82 -19.17 11.50
CA TYR A 220 -9.29 -18.53 10.28
C TYR A 220 -10.41 -19.31 9.56
N ALA A 221 -10.78 -20.52 10.00
CA ALA A 221 -11.83 -21.33 9.38
C ALA A 221 -13.26 -20.80 9.60
N HIS A 222 -13.46 -19.94 10.62
CA HIS A 222 -14.79 -19.41 10.99
C HIS A 222 -14.85 -17.89 10.87
N GLY A 223 -16.03 -17.29 10.62
CA GLY A 223 -16.19 -15.88 10.24
C GLY A 223 -16.23 -14.82 11.37
N ASP A 224 -16.29 -15.23 12.65
CA ASP A 224 -16.44 -14.30 13.77
C ASP A 224 -15.10 -13.70 14.24
N PRO A 225 -15.09 -12.43 14.74
CA PRO A 225 -13.88 -11.85 15.34
C PRO A 225 -13.31 -12.74 16.44
N LEU A 226 -11.97 -12.76 16.54
CA LEU A 226 -11.27 -13.61 17.52
C LEU A 226 -11.27 -12.96 18.91
N ASP A 227 -11.46 -13.78 19.96
CA ASP A 227 -11.23 -13.34 21.33
C ASP A 227 -9.73 -13.20 21.63
N ALA A 228 -9.41 -12.42 22.68
CA ALA A 228 -8.03 -12.12 23.03
C ALA A 228 -7.16 -13.39 23.25
N ALA A 229 -7.71 -14.43 23.88
CA ALA A 229 -6.98 -15.67 24.14
C ALA A 229 -6.66 -16.42 22.83
N THR A 230 -7.55 -16.37 21.86
CA THR A 230 -7.32 -16.95 20.52
C THR A 230 -6.30 -16.12 19.74
N VAL A 231 -6.38 -14.78 19.81
CA VAL A 231 -5.38 -13.88 19.22
C VAL A 231 -3.97 -14.22 19.75
N ASP A 232 -3.80 -14.33 21.06
CA ASP A 232 -2.51 -14.68 21.68
C ASP A 232 -1.99 -16.03 21.17
N ARG A 233 -2.85 -17.04 21.06
CA ARG A 233 -2.46 -18.36 20.51
C ARG A 233 -2.04 -18.29 19.05
N VAL A 234 -2.74 -17.49 18.23
CA VAL A 234 -2.38 -17.31 16.82
C VAL A 234 -1.04 -16.60 16.70
N VAL A 235 -0.81 -15.51 17.44
CA VAL A 235 0.48 -14.81 17.45
C VAL A 235 1.62 -15.73 17.85
N ALA A 236 1.46 -16.50 18.94
CA ALA A 236 2.47 -17.47 19.36
C ALA A 236 2.72 -18.57 18.30
N ALA A 237 1.69 -18.99 17.58
CA ALA A 237 1.84 -19.97 16.49
C ALA A 237 2.58 -19.36 15.27
N LEU A 238 2.32 -18.10 14.93
CA LEU A 238 3.05 -17.37 13.89
C LEU A 238 4.54 -17.21 14.24
N ASP A 239 4.83 -16.88 15.51
CA ASP A 239 6.22 -16.79 16.01
C ASP A 239 6.91 -18.17 15.94
N ALA A 240 6.24 -19.24 16.35
CA ALA A 240 6.80 -20.60 16.30
C ALA A 240 7.06 -21.10 14.88
N LEU A 241 6.34 -20.59 13.88
CA LEU A 241 6.54 -20.90 12.46
C LEU A 241 7.64 -20.03 11.82
N GLY A 242 8.09 -18.95 12.46
CA GLY A 242 9.03 -18.00 11.86
C GLY A 242 8.40 -17.04 10.85
N ALA A 243 7.10 -16.77 10.98
CA ALA A 243 6.34 -15.98 10.00
C ALA A 243 6.86 -14.53 9.88
N ARG A 244 7.45 -13.97 10.94
CA ARG A 244 8.07 -12.64 10.92
C ARG A 244 9.32 -12.60 10.04
N ASP A 245 10.19 -13.61 10.16
CA ASP A 245 11.41 -13.70 9.36
C ASP A 245 11.08 -13.95 7.89
N ALA A 246 10.12 -14.84 7.62
CA ALA A 246 9.62 -15.07 6.26
C ALA A 246 9.04 -13.79 5.61
N ALA A 247 8.33 -12.96 6.37
CA ALA A 247 7.84 -11.68 5.89
C ALA A 247 8.99 -10.70 5.59
N ALA A 248 10.03 -10.68 6.43
CA ALA A 248 11.21 -9.86 6.19
C ALA A 248 11.97 -10.29 4.92
N GLU A 249 12.12 -11.60 4.70
CA GLU A 249 12.73 -12.17 3.49
C GLU A 249 11.91 -11.81 2.25
N ALA A 250 10.58 -12.02 2.27
CA ALA A 250 9.71 -11.67 1.15
C ALA A 250 9.76 -10.18 0.81
N ALA A 251 9.76 -9.31 1.82
CA ALA A 251 9.92 -7.87 1.60
C ALA A 251 11.28 -7.52 0.98
N ALA A 252 12.36 -8.17 1.42
CA ALA A 252 13.71 -7.96 0.86
C ALA A 252 13.81 -8.43 -0.60
N GLU A 253 13.19 -9.56 -0.95
CA GLU A 253 13.13 -10.05 -2.34
C GLU A 253 12.49 -9.01 -3.28
N HIS A 254 11.39 -8.39 -2.87
CA HIS A 254 10.78 -7.32 -3.66
C HIS A 254 11.73 -6.13 -3.82
N LEU A 255 12.50 -5.76 -2.82
CA LEU A 255 13.40 -4.61 -2.84
C LEU A 255 14.68 -4.84 -3.65
N ALA A 256 15.00 -6.06 -4.05
CA ALA A 256 16.20 -6.35 -4.86
C ALA A 256 16.27 -5.55 -6.18
N VAL A 257 15.11 -5.16 -6.74
CA VAL A 257 15.06 -4.32 -7.95
C VAL A 257 15.67 -2.93 -7.74
N LEU A 258 15.68 -2.44 -6.50
CA LEU A 258 16.24 -1.12 -6.16
C LEU A 258 17.77 -1.10 -6.22
N GLU A 259 18.43 -2.26 -6.03
CA GLU A 259 19.89 -2.36 -5.95
C GLU A 259 20.60 -1.91 -7.23
N ASN A 260 19.95 -2.11 -8.38
CA ASN A 260 20.53 -1.83 -9.69
C ASN A 260 19.92 -0.59 -10.37
N HIS A 261 19.01 0.12 -9.72
CA HIS A 261 18.37 1.29 -10.32
C HIS A 261 19.32 2.51 -10.29
N PRO A 262 19.43 3.28 -11.39
CA PRO A 262 20.39 4.39 -11.50
C PRO A 262 20.13 5.56 -10.53
N ASN A 263 18.88 5.83 -10.19
CA ASN A 263 18.52 6.87 -9.21
C ASN A 263 18.74 6.36 -7.78
N ARG A 264 20.00 6.42 -7.32
CA ARG A 264 20.41 5.95 -6.00
C ARG A 264 19.78 6.73 -4.86
N GLU A 265 19.62 8.04 -5.00
CA GLU A 265 18.99 8.88 -3.99
C GLU A 265 17.55 8.46 -3.68
N LEU A 266 16.76 8.15 -4.74
CA LEU A 266 15.42 7.60 -4.57
C LEU A 266 15.46 6.25 -3.83
N CYS A 267 16.32 5.34 -4.24
CA CYS A 267 16.43 4.00 -3.65
C CYS A 267 16.84 4.05 -2.18
N GLU A 268 17.83 4.86 -1.82
CA GLU A 268 18.24 5.07 -0.44
C GLU A 268 17.12 5.68 0.41
N PHE A 269 16.41 6.67 -0.12
CA PHE A 269 15.24 7.24 0.53
C PHE A 269 14.18 6.16 0.80
N LEU A 270 13.82 5.34 -0.20
CA LEU A 270 12.83 4.28 -0.06
C LEU A 270 13.24 3.24 0.99
N CYS A 271 14.47 2.76 0.94
CA CYS A 271 15.00 1.83 1.96
C CYS A 271 14.96 2.44 3.36
N SER A 272 15.34 3.69 3.52
CA SER A 272 15.36 4.38 4.82
C SER A 272 13.96 4.46 5.45
N THR A 273 12.91 4.65 4.65
CA THR A 273 11.54 4.74 5.15
C THR A 273 10.98 3.40 5.62
N LEU A 274 11.58 2.30 5.17
CA LEU A 274 11.30 0.96 5.67
C LEU A 274 12.22 0.56 6.84
N GLY A 275 13.07 1.46 7.35
CA GLY A 275 14.02 1.16 8.42
C GLY A 275 15.12 0.18 7.98
N LEU A 276 15.38 0.08 6.68
CA LEU A 276 16.44 -0.72 6.11
C LEU A 276 17.66 0.18 5.83
N ALA A 277 18.84 -0.25 6.23
CA ALA A 277 20.06 0.41 5.77
C ALA A 277 20.16 0.22 4.24
N ALA A 278 20.50 1.31 3.52
CA ALA A 278 20.82 1.18 2.10
C ALA A 278 21.91 0.12 1.93
N ALA A 279 21.71 -0.83 1.03
CA ALA A 279 22.76 -1.77 0.65
C ALA A 279 23.94 -0.92 0.09
N ARG A 280 25.11 -1.04 0.73
CA ARG A 280 26.33 -0.33 0.34
C ARG A 280 26.94 -0.92 -0.92
#